data_c9d6fe0a8402136b84b45708d765e9ab
#
_entry.id   c9d6fe0a8402136b84b45708d765e9ab
#
_cell.length_a   1.000
_cell.length_b   1.000
_cell.length_c   1.000
_cell.angle_alpha   90.00
_cell.angle_beta   90.00
_cell.angle_gamma   90.00
#
_symmetry.space_group_name_H-M   'P 1'
#
loop_
_entity.id
_entity.type
_entity.pdbx_description
1 polymer ?
#
loop_
_entity_poly.entity_id
_entity_poly.type
_entity_poly.pdbx_seq_one_letter_code
_entity_poly.pdbx_strand_id
1 'polypeptide(L)'
;DSEIVFQYERRERHSKIAYQLLEQGKAYKCYASKEELTEMREKAKSNGLALGYDGRWRDANSLNVPKNVNPVIRFKAPQDGQITIKDHVQGNVIFQNKELDDMILLRADGTPTYMLSVVVDDYDMGITHIIRGDDHLTNAARQAQLINALGWDLPEYVHIPLIHGTDGAKLSKRHGALGADAYRDMGYLPDALKNYLLRLGWSHGDEEIISEAQAIEWFDLAGIGKSPSQLDFAKLENLNGIYMRETATDQIIFDGLIPFLEQKLSRVLDEAEKIKLITATRELKKRAKNLHDLAESAKFLFISRPLEIAPKALKSLNEDGKNTLSKIYKDLKILNE
;
A
#
# COMPACT_ATOMS: atom_id res chain seq x y z
N ASP A 1 9.71 -10.05 -17.76
CA ASP A 1 8.85 -10.39 -16.61
C ASP A 1 9.14 -11.82 -16.21
N SER A 2 9.37 -12.05 -14.90
CA SER A 2 9.58 -13.37 -14.34
C SER A 2 8.24 -14.10 -14.15
N GLU A 3 8.30 -15.42 -14.06
CA GLU A 3 7.14 -16.26 -13.75
C GLU A 3 6.54 -15.89 -12.39
N ILE A 4 5.21 -15.90 -12.29
CA ILE A 4 4.50 -15.66 -11.02
C ILE A 4 4.73 -16.86 -10.12
N VAL A 5 5.26 -16.63 -8.91
CA VAL A 5 5.58 -17.65 -7.94
C VAL A 5 4.63 -17.54 -6.74
N PHE A 6 3.96 -18.64 -6.40
CA PHE A 6 3.10 -18.71 -5.22
C PHE A 6 3.86 -19.31 -4.04
N GLN A 7 4.01 -18.53 -2.97
CA GLN A 7 4.75 -18.93 -1.76
C GLN A 7 4.27 -20.26 -1.18
N TYR A 8 2.97 -20.55 -1.20
CA TYR A 8 2.40 -21.79 -0.70
C TYR A 8 2.93 -23.04 -1.43
N GLU A 9 3.18 -22.93 -2.72
CA GLU A 9 3.68 -24.05 -3.55
C GLU A 9 5.13 -24.38 -3.24
N ARG A 10 5.87 -23.44 -2.62
CA ARG A 10 7.28 -23.59 -2.24
C ARG A 10 7.52 -24.15 -0.84
N ARG A 11 6.47 -24.55 -0.12
CA ARG A 11 6.55 -25.02 1.28
C ARG A 11 7.53 -26.16 1.51
N GLU A 12 7.72 -27.06 0.52
CA GLU A 12 8.70 -28.14 0.63
C GLU A 12 10.14 -27.61 0.63
N ARG A 13 10.42 -26.59 -0.20
CA ARG A 13 11.70 -25.89 -0.21
C ARG A 13 11.97 -25.20 1.13
N HIS A 14 10.99 -24.52 1.68
CA HIS A 14 11.09 -23.87 2.98
C HIS A 14 11.37 -24.89 4.09
N SER A 15 10.62 -25.99 4.10
CA SER A 15 10.83 -27.09 5.08
C SER A 15 12.21 -27.68 4.98
N LYS A 16 12.71 -27.91 3.77
CA LYS A 16 14.08 -28.43 3.53
C LYS A 16 15.13 -27.54 4.19
N ILE A 17 15.02 -26.22 4.07
CA ILE A 17 15.96 -25.26 4.69
C ILE A 17 15.86 -25.30 6.22
N ALA A 18 14.65 -25.40 6.79
CA ALA A 18 14.51 -25.51 8.24
C ALA A 18 15.13 -26.79 8.79
N TYR A 19 14.97 -27.92 8.11
CA TYR A 19 15.62 -29.19 8.49
C TYR A 19 17.12 -29.14 8.29
N GLN A 20 17.64 -28.50 7.25
CA GLN A 20 19.07 -28.26 7.06
C GLN A 20 19.66 -27.50 8.25
N LEU A 21 19.01 -26.45 8.72
CA LEU A 21 19.45 -25.70 9.91
C LEU A 21 19.39 -26.57 11.17
N LEU A 22 18.38 -27.43 11.31
CA LEU A 22 18.25 -28.37 12.41
C LEU A 22 19.41 -29.36 12.44
N GLU A 23 19.77 -29.95 11.30
CA GLU A 23 20.91 -30.89 11.15
C GLU A 23 22.23 -30.20 11.44
N GLN A 24 22.38 -28.90 11.10
CA GLN A 24 23.57 -28.11 11.42
C GLN A 24 23.65 -27.63 12.85
N GLY A 25 22.65 -27.95 13.70
CA GLY A 25 22.57 -27.45 15.07
C GLY A 25 22.26 -25.94 15.19
N LYS A 26 21.84 -25.29 14.09
CA LYS A 26 21.44 -23.88 14.02
C LYS A 26 19.94 -23.68 14.24
N ALA A 27 19.20 -24.76 14.40
CA ALA A 27 17.81 -24.78 14.81
C ALA A 27 17.59 -25.94 15.80
N TYR A 28 16.46 -25.96 16.47
CA TYR A 28 16.10 -27.00 17.44
C TYR A 28 14.61 -27.25 17.48
N LYS A 29 14.23 -28.43 17.98
CA LYS A 29 12.83 -28.81 18.19
C LYS A 29 12.34 -28.24 19.52
N CYS A 30 11.23 -27.52 19.48
CA CYS A 30 10.61 -26.93 20.66
C CYS A 30 9.22 -27.57 20.88
N TYR A 31 8.98 -28.08 22.04
CA TYR A 31 7.77 -28.77 22.45
C TYR A 31 6.94 -27.96 23.46
N ALA A 32 7.21 -26.65 23.59
CA ALA A 32 6.46 -25.78 24.50
C ALA A 32 4.97 -25.77 24.14
N SER A 33 4.13 -26.07 25.13
CA SER A 33 2.67 -26.03 24.98
C SER A 33 2.15 -24.57 24.89
N LYS A 34 0.88 -24.42 24.50
CA LYS A 34 0.25 -23.09 24.48
C LYS A 34 0.14 -22.50 25.89
N GLU A 35 -0.13 -23.37 26.86
CA GLU A 35 -0.25 -23.02 28.28
C GLU A 35 1.07 -22.52 28.82
N GLU A 36 2.16 -23.27 28.58
CA GLU A 36 3.52 -22.86 28.98
C GLU A 36 3.94 -21.52 28.33
N LEU A 37 3.60 -21.30 27.06
CA LEU A 37 3.88 -20.04 26.37
C LEU A 37 3.04 -18.88 26.93
N THR A 38 1.82 -19.13 27.36
CA THR A 38 0.96 -18.13 27.99
C THR A 38 1.52 -17.74 29.36
N GLU A 39 1.82 -18.72 30.21
CA GLU A 39 2.42 -18.50 31.51
C GLU A 39 3.75 -17.73 31.43
N MET A 40 4.60 -18.11 30.49
CA MET A 40 5.86 -17.43 30.19
C MET A 40 5.64 -15.94 29.86
N ARG A 41 4.67 -15.62 28.99
CA ARG A 41 4.34 -14.23 28.60
C ARG A 41 3.78 -13.43 29.75
N GLU A 42 2.89 -14.03 30.58
CA GLU A 42 2.33 -13.37 31.75
C GLU A 42 3.41 -13.06 32.78
N LYS A 43 4.32 -14.00 33.02
CA LYS A 43 5.47 -13.81 33.90
C LYS A 43 6.44 -12.75 33.37
N ALA A 44 6.73 -12.74 32.07
CA ALA A 44 7.55 -11.70 31.48
C ALA A 44 6.89 -10.32 31.61
N LYS A 45 5.58 -10.22 31.33
CA LYS A 45 4.81 -8.99 31.49
C LYS A 45 4.79 -8.47 32.91
N SER A 46 4.58 -9.34 33.92
CA SER A 46 4.58 -8.96 35.37
C SER A 46 5.94 -8.46 35.83
N ASN A 47 7.03 -8.92 35.21
CA ASN A 47 8.40 -8.53 35.51
C ASN A 47 8.93 -7.37 34.65
N GLY A 48 8.10 -6.78 33.76
CA GLY A 48 8.52 -5.71 32.85
C GLY A 48 9.55 -6.15 31.82
N LEU A 49 9.61 -7.45 31.50
CA LEU A 49 10.54 -8.04 30.53
C LEU A 49 9.90 -8.11 29.14
N ALA A 50 10.73 -8.23 28.10
CA ALA A 50 10.26 -8.43 26.72
C ALA A 50 9.44 -9.73 26.60
N LEU A 51 8.38 -9.71 25.78
CA LEU A 51 7.45 -10.84 25.59
C LEU A 51 7.98 -11.92 24.61
N GLY A 52 9.29 -12.04 24.45
CA GLY A 52 9.95 -13.02 23.60
C GLY A 52 9.88 -14.44 24.17
N TYR A 53 10.31 -15.41 23.38
CA TYR A 53 10.44 -16.80 23.83
C TYR A 53 11.69 -16.96 24.71
N ASP A 54 11.56 -17.64 25.86
CA ASP A 54 12.61 -17.72 26.89
C ASP A 54 13.70 -18.77 26.62
N GLY A 55 13.65 -19.50 25.51
CA GLY A 55 14.66 -20.48 25.15
C GLY A 55 14.59 -21.82 25.91
N ARG A 56 13.53 -22.08 26.68
CA ARG A 56 13.44 -23.29 27.55
C ARG A 56 13.69 -24.64 26.87
N TRP A 57 13.50 -24.73 25.57
CA TRP A 57 13.76 -25.94 24.78
C TRP A 57 15.07 -25.89 23.99
N ARG A 58 15.82 -24.80 24.08
CA ARG A 58 17.01 -24.54 23.25
C ARG A 58 18.12 -25.59 23.43
N ASP A 59 18.34 -25.99 24.67
CA ASP A 59 19.36 -26.95 25.05
C ASP A 59 18.74 -28.16 25.79
N ALA A 60 17.44 -28.40 25.59
CA ALA A 60 16.72 -29.46 26.25
C ALA A 60 17.23 -30.85 25.82
N ASN A 61 17.46 -31.70 26.82
CA ASN A 61 17.91 -33.06 26.60
C ASN A 61 16.75 -33.90 26.02
N SER A 62 17.07 -34.81 25.08
CA SER A 62 16.09 -35.69 24.42
C SER A 62 15.27 -36.59 25.37
N LEU A 63 15.72 -36.75 26.62
CA LEU A 63 15.04 -37.56 27.66
C LEU A 63 13.70 -36.97 28.16
N ASN A 64 13.47 -35.68 27.98
CA ASN A 64 12.27 -35.00 28.46
C ASN A 64 11.26 -34.65 27.37
N VAL A 65 11.38 -35.24 26.18
CA VAL A 65 10.49 -34.96 25.06
C VAL A 65 9.09 -35.53 25.33
N PRO A 66 8.01 -34.70 25.28
CA PRO A 66 6.66 -35.17 25.46
C PRO A 66 6.29 -36.19 24.39
N LYS A 67 5.62 -37.28 24.80
CA LYS A 67 5.10 -38.27 23.86
C LYS A 67 3.89 -37.70 23.10
N ASN A 68 3.81 -37.99 21.80
CA ASN A 68 2.69 -37.59 20.95
C ASN A 68 2.47 -36.06 20.77
N VAL A 69 3.54 -35.28 20.89
CA VAL A 69 3.52 -33.84 20.61
C VAL A 69 4.42 -33.56 19.40
N ASN A 70 3.85 -32.98 18.36
CA ASN A 70 4.64 -32.51 17.22
C ASN A 70 5.35 -31.21 17.60
N PRO A 71 6.68 -31.14 17.48
CA PRO A 71 7.43 -29.94 17.80
C PRO A 71 7.27 -28.87 16.73
N VAL A 72 7.46 -27.62 17.12
CA VAL A 72 7.82 -26.55 16.20
C VAL A 72 9.35 -26.55 16.02
N ILE A 73 9.85 -26.11 14.87
CA ILE A 73 11.28 -25.88 14.68
C ILE A 73 11.55 -24.40 14.91
N ARG A 74 12.47 -24.11 15.85
CA ARG A 74 12.93 -22.74 16.13
C ARG A 74 14.35 -22.53 15.65
N PHE A 75 14.61 -21.32 15.18
CA PHE A 75 15.96 -20.85 14.90
C PHE A 75 16.72 -20.70 16.21
N LYS A 76 17.97 -21.17 16.25
CA LYS A 76 18.88 -20.99 17.39
C LYS A 76 19.62 -19.66 17.24
N ALA A 77 18.95 -18.55 17.56
CA ALA A 77 19.48 -17.22 17.38
C ALA A 77 20.76 -16.97 18.21
N PRO A 78 21.76 -16.23 17.72
CA PRO A 78 22.89 -15.79 18.54
C PRO A 78 22.41 -15.02 19.77
N GLN A 79 23.02 -15.29 20.94
CA GLN A 79 22.66 -14.61 22.19
C GLN A 79 23.60 -13.46 22.51
N ASP A 80 24.87 -13.60 22.15
CA ASP A 80 25.91 -12.62 22.43
C ASP A 80 26.17 -11.72 21.23
N GLY A 81 26.69 -10.51 21.51
CA GLY A 81 27.01 -9.54 20.47
C GLY A 81 25.80 -8.77 19.95
N GLN A 82 25.96 -8.26 18.75
CA GLN A 82 24.95 -7.41 18.10
C GLN A 82 24.90 -7.69 16.61
N ILE A 83 23.77 -7.35 16.00
CA ILE A 83 23.59 -7.30 14.56
C ILE A 83 23.29 -5.86 14.10
N THR A 84 23.95 -5.43 13.05
CA THR A 84 23.73 -4.10 12.45
C THR A 84 23.04 -4.24 11.11
N ILE A 85 21.89 -3.61 10.98
CA ILE A 85 21.20 -3.45 9.70
C ILE A 85 21.65 -2.12 9.11
N LYS A 86 22.34 -2.19 7.96
CA LYS A 86 22.67 -1.00 7.16
C LYS A 86 21.47 -0.68 6.30
N ASP A 87 20.77 0.38 6.63
CA ASP A 87 19.53 0.76 5.95
C ASP A 87 19.69 2.10 5.22
N HIS A 88 19.25 2.17 3.97
CA HIS A 88 19.41 3.36 3.15
C HIS A 88 18.62 4.57 3.68
N VAL A 89 17.52 4.34 4.39
CA VAL A 89 16.66 5.39 4.94
C VAL A 89 16.95 5.63 6.41
N GLN A 90 16.94 4.55 7.22
CA GLN A 90 17.09 4.64 8.68
C GLN A 90 18.55 4.75 9.13
N GLY A 91 19.51 4.49 8.22
CA GLY A 91 20.94 4.46 8.53
C GLY A 91 21.34 3.14 9.23
N ASN A 92 22.38 3.17 10.04
CA ASN A 92 22.84 1.99 10.77
C ASN A 92 21.98 1.75 12.01
N VAL A 93 21.17 0.71 11.99
CA VAL A 93 20.34 0.30 13.14
C VAL A 93 20.95 -0.91 13.82
N ILE A 94 21.26 -0.80 15.10
CA ILE A 94 21.94 -1.82 15.89
C ILE A 94 20.94 -2.52 16.82
N PHE A 95 20.91 -3.84 16.77
CA PHE A 95 20.12 -4.69 17.68
C PHE A 95 21.05 -5.55 18.50
N GLN A 96 20.83 -5.58 19.82
CA GLN A 96 21.53 -6.53 20.69
C GLN A 96 20.93 -7.92 20.46
N ASN A 97 21.77 -8.93 20.21
CA ASN A 97 21.30 -10.28 19.91
C ASN A 97 20.40 -10.86 21.03
N LYS A 98 20.70 -10.57 22.30
CA LYS A 98 19.89 -10.97 23.45
C LYS A 98 18.44 -10.45 23.47
N GLU A 99 18.13 -9.44 22.65
CA GLU A 99 16.79 -8.86 22.50
C GLU A 99 15.96 -9.58 21.41
N LEU A 100 16.63 -10.42 20.62
CA LEU A 100 16.03 -11.17 19.53
C LEU A 100 15.81 -12.62 19.98
N ASP A 101 14.55 -13.00 20.13
CA ASP A 101 14.18 -14.35 20.55
C ASP A 101 14.31 -15.40 19.46
N ASP A 102 14.35 -16.69 19.85
CA ASP A 102 14.40 -17.82 18.93
C ASP A 102 13.06 -17.95 18.16
N MET A 103 13.01 -17.38 16.97
CA MET A 103 11.80 -17.38 16.14
C MET A 103 11.42 -18.77 15.64
N ILE A 104 10.14 -19.03 15.47
CA ILE A 104 9.65 -20.26 14.84
C ILE A 104 9.92 -20.20 13.34
N LEU A 105 10.56 -21.25 12.81
CA LEU A 105 10.75 -21.48 11.37
C LEU A 105 9.62 -22.32 10.79
N LEU A 106 9.33 -23.49 11.40
CA LEU A 106 8.21 -24.37 11.04
C LEU A 106 7.27 -24.56 12.22
N ARG A 107 5.98 -24.49 11.94
CA ARG A 107 4.91 -24.82 12.88
C ARG A 107 4.84 -26.35 13.09
N ALA A 108 4.08 -26.78 14.10
CA ALA A 108 3.91 -28.20 14.45
C ALA A 108 3.22 -29.03 13.32
N ASP A 109 2.49 -28.38 12.45
CA ASP A 109 1.89 -28.97 11.24
C ASP A 109 2.85 -29.01 10.03
N GLY A 110 4.07 -28.57 10.21
CA GLY A 110 5.08 -28.48 9.15
C GLY A 110 4.99 -27.27 8.25
N THR A 111 4.00 -26.37 8.48
CA THR A 111 3.89 -25.15 7.66
C THR A 111 4.97 -24.12 8.04
N PRO A 112 5.62 -23.46 7.05
CA PRO A 112 6.63 -22.44 7.32
C PRO A 112 5.99 -21.20 7.88
N THR A 113 6.76 -20.45 8.67
CA THR A 113 6.39 -19.08 9.05
C THR A 113 6.84 -18.09 8.00
N TYR A 114 6.24 -16.90 7.98
CA TYR A 114 6.66 -15.78 7.15
C TYR A 114 8.18 -15.52 7.25
N MET A 115 8.74 -15.58 8.47
CA MET A 115 10.15 -15.28 8.72
C MET A 115 11.12 -16.21 7.98
N LEU A 116 10.74 -17.47 7.80
CA LEU A 116 11.51 -18.42 7.01
C LEU A 116 11.22 -18.29 5.51
N SER A 117 9.93 -18.28 5.14
CA SER A 117 9.55 -18.36 3.74
C SER A 117 10.03 -17.16 2.94
N VAL A 118 9.92 -15.94 3.47
CA VAL A 118 10.37 -14.73 2.77
C VAL A 118 11.90 -14.75 2.55
N VAL A 119 12.68 -15.18 3.54
CA VAL A 119 14.15 -15.25 3.42
C VAL A 119 14.58 -16.26 2.34
N VAL A 120 13.91 -17.42 2.30
CA VAL A 120 14.24 -18.47 1.31
C VAL A 120 13.80 -18.04 -0.08
N ASP A 121 12.63 -17.44 -0.21
CA ASP A 121 12.11 -16.99 -1.50
C ASP A 121 12.95 -15.83 -2.05
N ASP A 122 13.29 -14.84 -1.23
CA ASP A 122 14.14 -13.72 -1.60
C ASP A 122 15.51 -14.19 -2.11
N TYR A 123 16.12 -15.16 -1.42
CA TYR A 123 17.40 -15.73 -1.84
C TYR A 123 17.28 -16.50 -3.16
N ASP A 124 16.32 -17.43 -3.26
CA ASP A 124 16.14 -18.26 -4.46
C ASP A 124 15.75 -17.43 -5.69
N MET A 125 15.08 -16.31 -5.51
CA MET A 125 14.67 -15.37 -6.56
C MET A 125 15.72 -14.29 -6.86
N GLY A 126 16.84 -14.26 -6.13
CA GLY A 126 17.92 -13.31 -6.34
C GLY A 126 17.53 -11.87 -6.01
N ILE A 127 16.67 -11.66 -4.99
CA ILE A 127 16.28 -10.34 -4.53
C ILE A 127 17.48 -9.60 -3.96
N THR A 128 17.79 -8.44 -4.52
CA THR A 128 18.95 -7.63 -4.14
C THR A 128 18.58 -6.53 -3.15
N HIS A 129 17.34 -6.01 -3.20
CA HIS A 129 16.87 -4.89 -2.37
C HIS A 129 15.53 -5.23 -1.72
N ILE A 130 15.41 -5.01 -0.42
CA ILE A 130 14.17 -5.16 0.34
C ILE A 130 13.65 -3.77 0.72
N ILE A 131 12.65 -3.29 -0.03
CA ILE A 131 11.99 -1.99 0.18
C ILE A 131 10.64 -2.24 0.83
N ARG A 132 10.44 -1.78 2.09
CA ARG A 132 9.20 -2.05 2.85
C ARG A 132 8.98 -1.05 3.98
N GLY A 133 7.85 -1.11 4.65
CA GLY A 133 7.56 -0.26 5.81
C GLY A 133 8.51 -0.48 7.00
N ASP A 134 8.80 0.57 7.74
CA ASP A 134 9.74 0.57 8.87
C ASP A 134 9.22 -0.22 10.09
N ASP A 135 7.95 -0.58 10.14
CA ASP A 135 7.39 -1.53 11.12
C ASP A 135 7.98 -2.95 10.98
N HIS A 136 8.65 -3.24 9.87
CA HIS A 136 9.40 -4.47 9.64
C HIS A 136 10.89 -4.41 9.99
N LEU A 137 11.39 -3.31 10.53
CA LEU A 137 12.82 -3.12 10.81
C LEU A 137 13.36 -4.16 11.82
N THR A 138 12.61 -4.49 12.88
CA THR A 138 12.97 -5.58 13.79
C THR A 138 12.98 -6.95 13.11
N ASN A 139 12.10 -7.17 12.12
CA ASN A 139 12.12 -8.39 11.32
C ASN A 139 13.39 -8.50 10.49
N ALA A 140 13.91 -7.38 9.97
CA ALA A 140 15.17 -7.38 9.24
C ALA A 140 16.34 -7.93 10.08
N ALA A 141 16.43 -7.55 11.36
CA ALA A 141 17.46 -8.08 12.24
C ALA A 141 17.38 -9.61 12.42
N ARG A 142 16.16 -10.14 12.65
CA ARG A 142 15.92 -11.58 12.76
C ARG A 142 16.19 -12.33 11.44
N GLN A 143 15.77 -11.76 10.32
CA GLN A 143 15.98 -12.31 8.99
C GLN A 143 17.47 -12.31 8.63
N ALA A 144 18.20 -11.25 8.94
CA ALA A 144 19.63 -11.16 8.72
C ALA A 144 20.41 -12.19 9.54
N GLN A 145 20.01 -12.47 10.79
CA GLN A 145 20.61 -13.59 11.55
C GLN A 145 20.39 -14.94 10.85
N LEU A 146 19.19 -15.17 10.30
CA LEU A 146 18.88 -16.41 9.56
C LEU A 146 19.69 -16.50 8.27
N ILE A 147 19.79 -15.43 7.49
CA ILE A 147 20.58 -15.33 6.26
C ILE A 147 22.06 -15.64 6.55
N ASN A 148 22.63 -14.99 7.58
CA ASN A 148 24.00 -15.24 8.02
C ASN A 148 24.21 -16.71 8.47
N ALA A 149 23.25 -17.31 9.16
CA ALA A 149 23.31 -18.70 9.58
C ALA A 149 23.31 -19.66 8.39
N LEU A 150 22.65 -19.30 7.29
CA LEU A 150 22.65 -20.06 6.04
C LEU A 150 23.92 -19.84 5.21
N GLY A 151 24.73 -18.83 5.55
CA GLY A 151 25.93 -18.45 4.79
C GLY A 151 25.59 -17.72 3.48
N TRP A 152 24.45 -17.05 3.43
CA TRP A 152 23.99 -16.28 2.28
C TRP A 152 24.36 -14.81 2.41
N ASP A 153 24.43 -14.10 1.29
CA ASP A 153 24.66 -12.67 1.26
C ASP A 153 23.41 -11.91 1.70
N LEU A 154 23.62 -10.81 2.44
CA LEU A 154 22.53 -9.93 2.88
C LEU A 154 22.07 -9.04 1.71
N PRO A 155 20.77 -8.88 1.51
CA PRO A 155 20.25 -7.88 0.60
C PRO A 155 20.44 -6.46 1.16
N GLU A 156 20.29 -5.46 0.30
CA GLU A 156 20.19 -4.06 0.71
C GLU A 156 18.83 -3.80 1.38
N TYR A 157 18.83 -3.06 2.48
CA TYR A 157 17.61 -2.76 3.23
C TYR A 157 17.19 -1.31 3.06
N VAL A 158 15.89 -1.11 2.85
CA VAL A 158 15.27 0.21 2.68
C VAL A 158 13.94 0.22 3.45
N HIS A 159 13.95 0.71 4.68
CA HIS A 159 12.75 0.78 5.51
C HIS A 159 12.12 2.16 5.43
N ILE A 160 11.01 2.25 4.68
CA ILE A 160 10.28 3.49 4.41
C ILE A 160 9.38 3.81 5.62
N PRO A 161 9.33 5.07 6.10
CA PRO A 161 8.40 5.48 7.13
C PRO A 161 6.94 5.17 6.76
N LEU A 162 6.15 4.79 7.75
CA LEU A 162 4.72 4.53 7.57
C LEU A 162 3.96 5.81 7.21
N ILE A 163 2.91 5.66 6.43
CA ILE A 163 1.94 6.72 6.17
C ILE A 163 0.97 6.79 7.35
N HIS A 164 0.71 8.00 7.83
CA HIS A 164 -0.19 8.27 8.93
C HIS A 164 -1.51 8.89 8.44
N GLY A 165 -2.56 8.72 9.22
CA GLY A 165 -3.81 9.44 9.06
C GLY A 165 -3.72 10.87 9.59
N THR A 166 -4.79 11.64 9.43
CA THR A 166 -4.89 13.03 9.92
C THR A 166 -4.80 13.16 11.45
N ASP A 167 -5.04 12.07 12.18
CA ASP A 167 -4.92 11.95 13.63
C ASP A 167 -3.48 11.62 14.10
N GLY A 168 -2.53 11.49 13.17
CA GLY A 168 -1.15 11.10 13.45
C GLY A 168 -0.93 9.63 13.76
N ALA A 169 -1.97 8.79 13.77
CA ALA A 169 -1.83 7.35 13.94
C ALA A 169 -1.48 6.66 12.61
N LYS A 170 -0.86 5.47 12.68
CA LYS A 170 -0.61 4.64 11.50
C LYS A 170 -1.89 4.50 10.69
N LEU A 171 -1.80 4.80 9.38
CA LEU A 171 -2.93 4.68 8.48
C LEU A 171 -3.47 3.24 8.50
N SER A 172 -4.74 3.10 8.78
CA SER A 172 -5.43 1.81 8.84
C SER A 172 -6.79 1.90 8.18
N LYS A 173 -7.45 0.78 7.94
CA LYS A 173 -8.81 0.75 7.38
C LYS A 173 -9.80 1.63 8.18
N ARG A 174 -9.57 1.82 9.50
CA ARG A 174 -10.38 2.71 10.35
C ARG A 174 -10.15 4.20 10.06
N HIS A 175 -8.99 4.55 9.49
CA HIS A 175 -8.59 5.92 9.14
C HIS A 175 -8.73 6.21 7.64
N GLY A 176 -9.48 5.37 6.90
CA GLY A 176 -9.65 5.56 5.46
C GLY A 176 -8.50 5.03 4.60
N ALA A 177 -7.68 4.10 5.12
CA ALA A 177 -6.81 3.31 4.26
C ALA A 177 -7.68 2.45 3.36
N LEU A 178 -7.95 2.97 2.18
CA LEU A 178 -8.80 2.37 1.16
C LEU A 178 -7.92 1.47 0.27
N GLY A 179 -8.50 0.38 -0.23
CA GLY A 179 -7.89 -0.34 -1.34
C GLY A 179 -7.87 0.54 -2.61
N ALA A 180 -7.02 0.20 -3.57
CA ALA A 180 -6.92 0.95 -4.83
C ALA A 180 -8.28 1.12 -5.54
N ASP A 181 -9.15 0.11 -5.44
CA ASP A 181 -10.50 0.16 -6.00
C ASP A 181 -11.35 1.30 -5.45
N ALA A 182 -11.22 1.60 -4.17
CA ALA A 182 -11.99 2.70 -3.57
C ALA A 182 -11.60 4.08 -4.12
N TYR A 183 -10.31 4.29 -4.44
CA TYR A 183 -9.88 5.54 -5.08
C TYR A 183 -10.43 5.65 -6.50
N ARG A 184 -10.49 4.54 -7.25
CA ARG A 184 -11.18 4.50 -8.55
C ARG A 184 -12.66 4.85 -8.38
N ASP A 185 -13.34 4.25 -7.40
CA ASP A 185 -14.75 4.48 -7.15
C ASP A 185 -15.04 5.91 -6.66
N MET A 186 -14.03 6.60 -6.09
CA MET A 186 -14.06 8.04 -5.79
C MET A 186 -13.82 8.92 -7.04
N GLY A 187 -13.50 8.32 -8.18
CA GLY A 187 -13.29 9.02 -9.44
C GLY A 187 -11.91 9.64 -9.61
N TYR A 188 -10.90 9.14 -8.91
CA TYR A 188 -9.50 9.54 -9.11
C TYR A 188 -8.87 8.81 -10.30
N LEU A 189 -8.04 9.54 -11.04
CA LEU A 189 -7.26 8.97 -12.15
C LEU A 189 -6.09 8.12 -11.60
N PRO A 190 -5.77 6.98 -12.23
CA PRO A 190 -4.67 6.12 -11.81
C PRO A 190 -3.32 6.86 -11.73
N ASP A 191 -3.00 7.69 -12.72
CA ASP A 191 -1.72 8.39 -12.78
C ASP A 191 -1.60 9.48 -11.70
N ALA A 192 -2.70 10.16 -11.39
CA ALA A 192 -2.74 11.11 -10.27
C ALA A 192 -2.51 10.39 -8.93
N LEU A 193 -3.14 9.22 -8.73
CA LEU A 193 -2.95 8.43 -7.53
C LEU A 193 -1.50 7.91 -7.42
N LYS A 194 -0.92 7.38 -8.51
CA LYS A 194 0.49 6.94 -8.54
C LYS A 194 1.44 8.06 -8.16
N ASN A 195 1.29 9.24 -8.77
CA ASN A 195 2.11 10.41 -8.45
C ASN A 195 1.93 10.84 -6.98
N TYR A 196 0.70 10.87 -6.49
CA TYR A 196 0.43 11.22 -5.09
C TYR A 196 1.09 10.26 -4.12
N LEU A 197 0.95 8.93 -4.34
CA LEU A 197 1.55 7.91 -3.50
C LEU A 197 3.09 7.96 -3.55
N LEU A 198 3.69 8.20 -4.72
CA LEU A 198 5.12 8.39 -4.86
C LEU A 198 5.60 9.55 -3.97
N ARG A 199 4.92 10.69 -4.04
CA ARG A 199 5.26 11.90 -3.28
C ARG A 199 5.07 11.78 -1.77
N LEU A 200 4.32 10.80 -1.29
CA LEU A 200 4.20 10.54 0.15
C LEU A 200 5.49 10.00 0.77
N GLY A 201 6.35 9.34 0.00
CA GLY A 201 7.57 8.74 0.54
C GLY A 201 8.84 9.10 -0.20
N TRP A 202 8.74 9.77 -1.36
CA TRP A 202 9.88 10.09 -2.22
C TRP A 202 9.72 11.48 -2.86
N SER A 203 10.85 12.13 -3.16
CA SER A 203 10.85 13.43 -3.81
C SER A 203 12.05 13.60 -4.75
N HIS A 204 11.83 14.41 -5.80
CA HIS A 204 12.88 14.87 -6.70
C HIS A 204 12.83 16.39 -6.77
N GLY A 205 13.68 17.06 -5.99
CA GLY A 205 13.63 18.52 -5.84
C GLY A 205 12.23 18.99 -5.41
N ASP A 206 11.75 20.06 -6.04
CA ASP A 206 10.45 20.69 -5.79
C ASP A 206 9.34 20.21 -6.76
N GLU A 207 9.64 19.21 -7.61
CA GLU A 207 8.68 18.72 -8.60
C GLU A 207 7.48 18.05 -7.92
N GLU A 208 6.28 18.54 -8.26
CA GLU A 208 5.03 17.99 -7.71
C GLU A 208 4.30 17.11 -8.72
N ILE A 209 4.37 17.45 -10.01
CA ILE A 209 3.73 16.71 -11.09
C ILE A 209 4.77 15.87 -11.79
N ILE A 210 4.76 14.57 -11.51
CA ILE A 210 5.77 13.63 -11.99
C ILE A 210 5.06 12.53 -12.78
N SER A 211 5.32 12.46 -14.07
CA SER A 211 4.82 11.38 -14.93
C SER A 211 5.46 10.04 -14.56
N GLU A 212 4.84 8.93 -14.92
CA GLU A 212 5.39 7.59 -14.68
C GLU A 212 6.77 7.42 -15.33
N ALA A 213 6.98 7.95 -16.54
CA ALA A 213 8.27 7.90 -17.23
C ALA A 213 9.35 8.67 -16.46
N GLN A 214 9.04 9.87 -15.98
CA GLN A 214 9.95 10.65 -15.14
C GLN A 214 10.22 9.97 -13.80
N ALA A 215 9.18 9.39 -13.18
CA ALA A 215 9.34 8.64 -11.94
C ALA A 215 10.32 7.48 -12.10
N ILE A 216 10.22 6.72 -13.20
CA ILE A 216 11.13 5.60 -13.50
C ILE A 216 12.56 6.12 -13.75
N GLU A 217 12.71 7.21 -14.50
CA GLU A 217 14.01 7.79 -14.82
C GLU A 217 14.72 8.39 -13.59
N TRP A 218 13.98 9.07 -12.72
CA TRP A 218 14.53 9.84 -11.62
C TRP A 218 14.61 9.09 -10.30
N PHE A 219 13.91 7.94 -10.18
CA PHE A 219 13.83 7.22 -8.92
C PHE A 219 15.21 6.74 -8.47
N ASP A 220 15.58 7.16 -7.27
CA ASP A 220 16.71 6.64 -6.52
C ASP A 220 16.35 6.44 -5.03
N LEU A 221 17.16 5.69 -4.32
CA LEU A 221 16.94 5.45 -2.89
C LEU A 221 17.24 6.68 -2.02
N ALA A 222 18.06 7.60 -2.51
CA ALA A 222 18.43 8.81 -1.76
C ALA A 222 17.27 9.81 -1.67
N GLY A 223 16.35 9.78 -2.64
CA GLY A 223 15.13 10.59 -2.64
C GLY A 223 14.06 10.14 -1.65
N ILE A 224 14.23 8.97 -0.98
CA ILE A 224 13.28 8.48 0.00
C ILE A 224 13.36 9.28 1.30
N GLY A 225 12.23 9.85 1.73
CA GLY A 225 12.12 10.65 2.94
C GLY A 225 12.27 9.82 4.22
N LYS A 226 12.88 10.41 5.26
CA LYS A 226 13.06 9.77 6.60
C LYS A 226 11.90 10.04 7.55
N SER A 227 11.03 10.98 7.23
CA SER A 227 9.92 11.37 8.09
C SER A 227 8.62 10.72 7.62
N PRO A 228 7.76 10.28 8.53
CA PRO A 228 6.43 9.81 8.19
C PRO A 228 5.63 10.87 7.43
N SER A 229 4.93 10.45 6.39
CA SER A 229 4.02 11.30 5.64
C SER A 229 2.58 11.13 6.11
N GLN A 230 1.78 12.15 5.91
CA GLN A 230 0.35 12.13 6.25
C GLN A 230 -0.50 12.11 4.99
N LEU A 231 -1.49 11.23 4.96
CA LEU A 231 -2.47 11.19 3.87
C LEU A 231 -3.36 12.43 3.92
N ASP A 232 -3.39 13.19 2.85
CA ASP A 232 -4.19 14.41 2.69
C ASP A 232 -5.05 14.31 1.42
N PHE A 233 -6.35 14.07 1.62
CA PHE A 233 -7.29 13.96 0.51
C PHE A 233 -7.47 15.26 -0.26
N ALA A 234 -7.31 16.42 0.39
CA ALA A 234 -7.43 17.71 -0.31
C ALA A 234 -6.28 17.91 -1.30
N LYS A 235 -5.06 17.48 -0.91
CA LYS A 235 -3.91 17.48 -1.84
C LYS A 235 -4.11 16.49 -2.98
N LEU A 236 -4.59 15.26 -2.70
CA LEU A 236 -4.89 14.28 -3.73
C LEU A 236 -5.94 14.81 -4.71
N GLU A 237 -7.01 15.40 -4.22
CA GLU A 237 -8.07 15.97 -5.05
C GLU A 237 -7.56 17.13 -5.93
N ASN A 238 -6.71 18.00 -5.38
CA ASN A 238 -6.09 19.06 -6.14
C ASN A 238 -5.17 18.52 -7.24
N LEU A 239 -4.31 17.56 -6.90
CA LEU A 239 -3.41 16.89 -7.85
C LEU A 239 -4.21 16.20 -8.96
N ASN A 240 -5.25 15.46 -8.60
CA ASN A 240 -6.12 14.81 -9.57
C ASN A 240 -6.78 15.81 -10.53
N GLY A 241 -7.23 16.96 -10.01
CA GLY A 241 -7.77 18.04 -10.84
C GLY A 241 -6.73 18.56 -11.85
N ILE A 242 -5.46 18.67 -11.49
CA ILE A 242 -4.38 19.03 -12.41
C ILE A 242 -4.22 17.95 -13.49
N TYR A 243 -4.15 16.68 -13.10
CA TYR A 243 -4.06 15.56 -14.05
C TYR A 243 -5.24 15.54 -15.03
N MET A 244 -6.46 15.78 -14.57
CA MET A 244 -7.64 15.85 -15.45
C MET A 244 -7.56 16.97 -16.47
N ARG A 245 -7.06 18.15 -16.07
CA ARG A 245 -7.01 19.33 -16.94
C ARG A 245 -5.85 19.31 -17.93
N GLU A 246 -4.66 18.90 -17.46
CA GLU A 246 -3.40 19.20 -18.13
C GLU A 246 -2.70 17.95 -18.66
N THR A 247 -2.84 16.81 -18.00
CA THR A 247 -2.04 15.62 -18.31
C THR A 247 -2.86 14.59 -19.08
N ALA A 248 -4.09 14.30 -18.64
CA ALA A 248 -4.92 13.26 -19.25
C ALA A 248 -5.54 13.74 -20.58
N THR A 249 -5.48 12.88 -21.60
CA THR A 249 -6.18 13.14 -22.86
C THR A 249 -7.69 13.19 -22.67
N ASP A 250 -8.40 13.87 -23.56
CA ASP A 250 -9.86 13.93 -23.53
C ASP A 250 -10.47 12.52 -23.62
N GLN A 251 -9.80 11.60 -24.34
CA GLN A 251 -10.24 10.20 -24.46
C GLN A 251 -10.14 9.45 -23.12
N ILE A 252 -9.03 9.57 -22.40
CA ILE A 252 -8.86 8.94 -21.08
C ILE A 252 -9.93 9.43 -20.11
N ILE A 253 -10.19 10.75 -20.11
CA ILE A 253 -11.24 11.34 -19.26
C ILE A 253 -12.61 10.83 -19.70
N PHE A 254 -12.90 10.78 -20.97
CA PHE A 254 -14.17 10.30 -21.50
C PHE A 254 -14.44 8.84 -21.12
N ASP A 255 -13.46 7.96 -21.34
CA ASP A 255 -13.59 6.53 -21.01
C ASP A 255 -13.83 6.30 -19.51
N GLY A 256 -13.09 7.05 -18.68
CA GLY A 256 -13.27 7.01 -17.23
C GLY A 256 -14.61 7.60 -16.76
N LEU A 257 -15.16 8.59 -17.47
CA LEU A 257 -16.38 9.30 -17.13
C LEU A 257 -17.65 8.47 -17.39
N ILE A 258 -17.66 7.67 -18.45
CA ILE A 258 -18.86 6.92 -18.87
C ILE A 258 -19.52 6.16 -17.74
N PRO A 259 -18.82 5.29 -16.97
CA PRO A 259 -19.46 4.50 -15.91
C PRO A 259 -20.14 5.37 -14.85
N PHE A 260 -19.54 6.50 -14.46
CA PHE A 260 -20.09 7.40 -13.46
C PHE A 260 -21.32 8.14 -13.97
N LEU A 261 -21.32 8.56 -15.24
CA LEU A 261 -22.43 9.27 -15.84
C LEU A 261 -23.61 8.31 -16.09
N GLU A 262 -23.39 7.12 -16.60
CA GLU A 262 -24.41 6.09 -16.80
C GLU A 262 -25.07 5.67 -15.49
N GLN A 263 -24.28 5.54 -14.43
CA GLN A 263 -24.80 5.30 -13.09
C GLN A 263 -25.72 6.44 -12.63
N LYS A 264 -25.32 7.71 -12.82
CA LYS A 264 -26.12 8.88 -12.45
C LYS A 264 -27.40 9.01 -13.28
N LEU A 265 -27.37 8.62 -14.54
CA LEU A 265 -28.52 8.64 -15.44
C LEU A 265 -29.39 7.37 -15.28
N SER A 266 -28.91 6.33 -14.59
CA SER A 266 -29.54 4.99 -14.47
C SER A 266 -29.84 4.36 -15.82
N ARG A 267 -29.01 4.63 -16.83
CA ARG A 267 -29.11 4.07 -18.18
C ARG A 267 -27.79 4.16 -18.92
N VAL A 268 -27.63 3.34 -19.94
CA VAL A 268 -26.47 3.37 -20.86
C VAL A 268 -26.63 4.53 -21.86
N LEU A 269 -25.52 5.15 -22.26
CA LEU A 269 -25.48 6.18 -23.29
C LEU A 269 -25.49 5.52 -24.68
N ASP A 270 -26.26 6.09 -25.60
CA ASP A 270 -26.18 5.72 -27.02
C ASP A 270 -24.95 6.36 -27.71
N GLU A 271 -24.68 5.97 -28.95
CA GLU A 271 -23.50 6.46 -29.67
C GLU A 271 -23.55 7.97 -29.99
N ALA A 272 -24.72 8.54 -30.24
CA ALA A 272 -24.87 9.97 -30.46
C ALA A 272 -24.60 10.76 -29.16
N GLU A 273 -25.04 10.23 -28.04
CA GLU A 273 -24.78 10.77 -26.72
C GLU A 273 -23.30 10.69 -26.35
N LYS A 274 -22.62 9.59 -26.68
CA LYS A 274 -21.17 9.45 -26.48
C LYS A 274 -20.37 10.48 -27.30
N ILE A 275 -20.75 10.70 -28.57
CA ILE A 275 -20.15 11.77 -29.40
C ILE A 275 -20.35 13.14 -28.78
N LYS A 276 -21.56 13.42 -28.28
CA LYS A 276 -21.86 14.67 -27.57
C LYS A 276 -21.00 14.82 -26.31
N LEU A 277 -20.85 13.74 -25.54
CA LEU A 277 -20.08 13.74 -24.29
C LEU A 277 -18.60 14.02 -24.55
N ILE A 278 -17.95 13.30 -25.49
CA ILE A 278 -16.52 13.49 -25.77
C ILE A 278 -16.23 14.91 -26.23
N THR A 279 -17.14 15.50 -27.05
CA THR A 279 -17.02 16.89 -27.51
C THR A 279 -17.10 17.89 -26.34
N ALA A 280 -17.98 17.63 -25.36
CA ALA A 280 -18.14 18.48 -24.20
C ALA A 280 -17.05 18.28 -23.13
N THR A 281 -16.42 17.11 -23.08
CA THR A 281 -15.43 16.73 -22.07
C THR A 281 -14.32 17.75 -21.94
N ARG A 282 -13.80 18.26 -23.07
CA ARG A 282 -12.73 19.27 -23.11
C ARG A 282 -13.01 20.52 -22.27
N GLU A 283 -14.25 21.01 -22.30
CA GLU A 283 -14.64 22.19 -21.53
C GLU A 283 -15.04 21.85 -20.11
N LEU A 284 -15.75 20.75 -19.92
CA LEU A 284 -16.26 20.34 -18.62
C LEU A 284 -15.14 19.97 -17.65
N LYS A 285 -14.07 19.28 -18.13
CA LYS A 285 -12.94 18.87 -17.28
C LYS A 285 -12.16 20.02 -16.66
N LYS A 286 -12.26 21.23 -17.20
CA LYS A 286 -11.50 22.40 -16.68
C LYS A 286 -11.84 22.75 -15.22
N ARG A 287 -13.01 22.40 -14.74
CA ARG A 287 -13.49 22.72 -13.39
C ARG A 287 -13.66 21.53 -12.48
N ALA A 288 -13.59 20.34 -13.04
CA ALA A 288 -13.77 19.09 -12.29
C ALA A 288 -12.50 18.73 -11.50
N LYS A 289 -12.67 18.20 -10.30
CA LYS A 289 -11.60 17.71 -9.46
C LYS A 289 -11.45 16.19 -9.53
N ASN A 290 -12.54 15.49 -9.89
CA ASN A 290 -12.60 14.05 -10.07
C ASN A 290 -13.70 13.69 -11.09
N LEU A 291 -13.80 12.41 -11.43
CA LEU A 291 -14.79 11.94 -12.42
C LEU A 291 -16.25 12.05 -11.90
N HIS A 292 -16.48 12.00 -10.59
CA HIS A 292 -17.81 12.24 -10.02
C HIS A 292 -18.29 13.67 -10.25
N ASP A 293 -17.41 14.66 -9.99
CA ASP A 293 -17.71 16.06 -10.25
C ASP A 293 -17.99 16.30 -11.72
N LEU A 294 -17.18 15.65 -12.58
CA LEU A 294 -17.34 15.75 -14.02
C LEU A 294 -18.67 15.15 -14.48
N ALA A 295 -19.04 13.96 -13.95
CA ALA A 295 -20.32 13.33 -14.26
C ALA A 295 -21.52 14.19 -13.82
N GLU A 296 -21.43 14.82 -12.63
CA GLU A 296 -22.47 15.76 -12.17
C GLU A 296 -22.57 16.97 -13.09
N SER A 297 -21.42 17.52 -13.49
CA SER A 297 -21.36 18.65 -14.42
C SER A 297 -21.85 18.31 -15.82
N ALA A 298 -21.68 17.07 -16.28
CA ALA A 298 -22.12 16.60 -17.60
C ALA A 298 -23.59 16.21 -17.68
N LYS A 299 -24.21 15.91 -16.54
CA LYS A 299 -25.58 15.36 -16.45
C LYS A 299 -26.61 16.20 -17.20
N PHE A 300 -26.51 17.52 -17.19
CA PHE A 300 -27.47 18.43 -17.86
C PHE A 300 -27.55 18.21 -19.37
N LEU A 301 -26.52 17.63 -20.00
CA LEU A 301 -26.52 17.34 -21.43
C LEU A 301 -27.51 16.23 -21.81
N PHE A 302 -27.92 15.39 -20.87
CA PHE A 302 -28.60 14.10 -21.09
C PHE A 302 -29.94 13.98 -20.38
N ILE A 303 -30.34 14.99 -19.59
CA ILE A 303 -31.64 15.00 -18.92
C ILE A 303 -32.67 15.73 -19.75
N SER A 304 -33.91 15.25 -19.72
CA SER A 304 -35.05 15.88 -20.41
C SER A 304 -35.49 17.17 -19.73
N ARG A 305 -36.05 18.06 -20.54
CA ARG A 305 -36.69 19.29 -20.02
C ARG A 305 -38.10 19.02 -19.50
N PRO A 306 -38.59 19.77 -18.52
CA PRO A 306 -37.93 20.90 -17.84
C PRO A 306 -36.82 20.44 -16.88
N LEU A 307 -35.72 21.22 -16.84
CA LEU A 307 -34.64 20.99 -15.89
C LEU A 307 -35.08 21.34 -14.46
N GLU A 308 -34.70 20.51 -13.49
CA GLU A 308 -34.83 20.86 -12.08
C GLU A 308 -33.85 22.00 -11.76
N ILE A 309 -34.37 23.12 -11.29
CA ILE A 309 -33.57 24.31 -11.04
C ILE A 309 -33.14 24.32 -9.59
N ALA A 310 -31.84 24.31 -9.34
CA ALA A 310 -31.28 24.36 -7.99
C ALA A 310 -31.79 25.64 -7.24
N PRO A 311 -32.08 25.56 -5.92
CA PRO A 311 -32.59 26.69 -5.13
C PRO A 311 -31.74 27.96 -5.22
N LYS A 312 -30.42 27.81 -5.36
CA LYS A 312 -29.48 28.93 -5.55
C LYS A 312 -29.66 29.60 -6.91
N ALA A 313 -29.92 28.86 -7.97
CA ALA A 313 -30.14 29.38 -9.31
C ALA A 313 -31.52 30.09 -9.42
N LEU A 314 -32.53 29.60 -8.70
CA LEU A 314 -33.84 30.28 -8.63
C LEU A 314 -33.75 31.74 -8.15
N LYS A 315 -32.81 32.05 -7.24
CA LYS A 315 -32.58 33.42 -6.77
C LYS A 315 -32.09 34.36 -7.88
N SER A 316 -31.38 33.80 -8.87
CA SER A 316 -30.88 34.56 -10.03
C SER A 316 -31.92 34.69 -11.16
N LEU A 317 -33.02 33.95 -11.11
CA LEU A 317 -34.15 34.02 -12.06
C LEU A 317 -35.18 35.07 -11.69
N ASN A 318 -34.74 36.20 -11.13
CA ASN A 318 -35.56 37.39 -10.99
C ASN A 318 -35.88 38.02 -12.38
N GLU A 319 -36.62 39.10 -12.45
CA GLU A 319 -36.99 39.74 -13.70
C GLU A 319 -35.78 40.14 -14.58
N ASP A 320 -34.72 40.67 -13.97
CA ASP A 320 -33.49 41.03 -14.68
C ASP A 320 -32.78 39.79 -15.25
N GLY A 321 -32.71 38.71 -14.46
CA GLY A 321 -32.14 37.41 -14.90
C GLY A 321 -32.93 36.80 -16.04
N LYS A 322 -34.27 36.86 -16.02
CA LYS A 322 -35.12 36.39 -17.12
C LYS A 322 -34.96 37.24 -18.38
N ASN A 323 -34.84 38.53 -18.24
CA ASN A 323 -34.62 39.45 -19.35
C ASN A 323 -33.25 39.21 -20.00
N THR A 324 -32.21 38.98 -19.19
CA THR A 324 -30.88 38.64 -19.66
C THR A 324 -30.87 37.34 -20.43
N LEU A 325 -31.49 36.26 -19.88
CA LEU A 325 -31.61 34.96 -20.56
C LEU A 325 -32.40 35.09 -21.87
N SER A 326 -33.44 35.94 -21.93
CA SER A 326 -34.20 36.16 -23.15
C SER A 326 -33.36 36.82 -24.26
N LYS A 327 -32.46 37.75 -23.89
CA LYS A 327 -31.52 38.37 -24.82
C LYS A 327 -30.51 37.31 -25.34
N ILE A 328 -29.86 36.57 -24.42
CA ILE A 328 -28.92 35.52 -24.78
C ILE A 328 -29.58 34.49 -25.71
N TYR A 329 -30.80 34.08 -25.43
CA TYR A 329 -31.54 33.13 -26.29
C TYR A 329 -31.75 33.65 -27.72
N LYS A 330 -32.07 34.95 -27.87
CA LYS A 330 -32.20 35.57 -29.18
C LYS A 330 -30.87 35.59 -29.96
N ASP A 331 -29.80 35.97 -29.27
CA ASP A 331 -28.45 36.02 -29.85
C ASP A 331 -27.96 34.61 -30.31
N LEU A 332 -28.21 33.57 -29.45
CA LEU A 332 -27.88 32.19 -29.79
C LEU A 332 -28.67 31.61 -30.95
N LYS A 333 -29.92 32.08 -31.16
CA LYS A 333 -30.70 31.69 -32.38
C LYS A 333 -30.07 32.20 -33.66
N ILE A 334 -29.55 33.42 -33.66
CA ILE A 334 -28.89 34.02 -34.82
C ILE A 334 -27.59 33.29 -35.19
N LEU A 335 -26.90 32.70 -34.20
CA LEU A 335 -25.66 31.94 -34.44
C LEU A 335 -25.89 30.54 -35.00
N ASN A 336 -27.11 30.03 -34.97
CA ASN A 336 -27.49 28.71 -35.48
C ASN A 336 -28.21 28.76 -36.86
N GLU A 337 -28.42 29.94 -37.39
CA GLU A 337 -28.84 30.24 -38.79
C GLU A 337 -27.60 30.60 -39.64
#